data_80098c391bc306d9741541377d512ce9
#
_entry.id   80098c391bc306d9741541377d512ce9
#
_cell.length_a   1.000
_cell.length_b   1.000
_cell.length_c   1.000
_cell.angle_alpha   90.00
_cell.angle_beta   90.00
_cell.angle_gamma   90.00
#
_symmetry.space_group_name_H-M   'P 1'
#
loop_
_entity.id
_entity.type
_entity.pdbx_description
1 polymer ?
#
loop_
_entity_poly.entity_id
_entity_poly.type
_entity_poly.pdbx_seq_one_letter_code
_entity_poly.pdbx_strand_id
1 'polypeptide(L)'
;MFARIVLAYMDRLGIEEAHLIGNSMGGRVALEIALSTPSRVSSVGLLAPALAFRRHRGFVPLVRMLRPELAAIPHPIRASMVRDRFWELFARPERLDPAAADIAADEFCRIYRSRGARIAFYSSARNIYLDAPWGERGFWTRLADLAVPALFVWGDQDQLVPAAFSRHVAEVLPSVQQVTLEDCGHVPQVELPEQTNALLSGLIDSASERGPAEPQARQRPISFTRRAAV
;
A
#
# COMPACT_ATOMS: atom_id res chain seq x y z
N MET A 1 3.62 -0.79 13.18
CA MET A 1 4.49 0.34 13.61
C MET A 1 4.10 1.63 12.92
N PHE A 2 4.16 1.74 11.58
CA PHE A 2 3.85 2.98 10.85
C PHE A 2 2.43 3.52 11.11
N ALA A 3 1.41 2.68 11.09
CA ALA A 3 0.04 3.12 11.42
C ALA A 3 -0.03 3.84 12.78
N ARG A 4 0.65 3.33 13.81
CA ARG A 4 0.71 3.99 15.12
C ARG A 4 1.45 5.34 15.09
N ILE A 5 2.46 5.48 14.23
CA ILE A 5 3.18 6.75 14.07
C ILE A 5 2.25 7.79 13.42
N VAL A 6 1.51 7.39 12.37
CA VAL A 6 0.55 8.29 11.71
C VAL A 6 -0.55 8.71 12.69
N LEU A 7 -1.14 7.78 13.43
CA LEU A 7 -2.16 8.11 14.44
C LEU A 7 -1.61 9.06 15.53
N ALA A 8 -0.41 8.80 16.06
CA ALA A 8 0.22 9.68 17.04
C ALA A 8 0.52 11.08 16.45
N TYR A 9 0.82 11.16 15.16
CA TYR A 9 1.00 12.43 14.47
C TYR A 9 -0.33 13.19 14.33
N MET A 10 -1.41 12.50 13.95
CA MET A 10 -2.76 13.06 13.92
C MET A 10 -3.16 13.59 15.31
N ASP A 11 -2.93 12.80 16.36
CA ASP A 11 -3.22 13.21 17.75
C ASP A 11 -2.46 14.49 18.12
N ARG A 12 -1.18 14.57 17.78
CA ARG A 12 -0.34 15.74 18.07
C ARG A 12 -0.82 17.01 17.34
N LEU A 13 -1.44 16.86 16.17
CA LEU A 13 -2.00 17.97 15.38
C LEU A 13 -3.46 18.27 15.72
N GLY A 14 -4.10 17.53 16.62
CA GLY A 14 -5.52 17.66 16.91
C GLY A 14 -6.44 17.22 15.78
N ILE A 15 -5.95 16.36 14.88
CA ILE A 15 -6.75 15.82 13.76
C ILE A 15 -7.52 14.60 14.28
N GLU A 16 -8.82 14.75 14.45
CA GLU A 16 -9.69 13.68 14.94
C GLU A 16 -9.95 12.63 13.85
N GLU A 17 -10.20 13.06 12.63
CA GLU A 17 -10.52 12.22 11.47
C GLU A 17 -9.89 12.76 10.21
N ALA A 18 -9.50 11.90 9.26
CA ALA A 18 -8.87 12.31 8.01
C ALA A 18 -9.17 11.35 6.86
N HIS A 19 -9.14 11.88 5.63
CA HIS A 19 -8.99 11.06 4.43
C HIS A 19 -7.54 10.62 4.31
N LEU A 20 -7.31 9.32 4.21
CA LEU A 20 -5.95 8.76 4.12
C LEU A 20 -5.68 8.31 2.68
N ILE A 21 -4.72 8.94 2.03
CA ILE A 21 -4.31 8.58 0.68
C ILE A 21 -2.88 8.03 0.75
N GLY A 22 -2.66 6.88 0.13
CA GLY A 22 -1.35 6.27 0.16
C GLY A 22 -1.02 5.42 -1.06
N ASN A 23 0.23 5.55 -1.53
CA ASN A 23 0.78 4.70 -2.57
C ASN A 23 1.57 3.54 -1.94
N SER A 24 1.47 2.35 -2.54
CA SER A 24 2.27 1.18 -2.20
C SER A 24 2.24 0.85 -0.70
N MET A 25 3.36 0.96 -0.01
CA MET A 25 3.46 0.79 1.44
C MET A 25 2.61 1.84 2.20
N GLY A 26 2.49 3.06 1.70
CA GLY A 26 1.60 4.10 2.26
C GLY A 26 0.13 3.67 2.22
N GLY A 27 -0.31 3.06 1.12
CA GLY A 27 -1.63 2.47 1.00
C GLY A 27 -1.86 1.33 2.00
N ARG A 28 -0.83 0.51 2.24
CA ARG A 28 -0.91 -0.51 3.30
C ARG A 28 -1.05 0.11 4.69
N VAL A 29 -0.34 1.19 4.97
CA VAL A 29 -0.45 1.89 6.27
C VAL A 29 -1.85 2.47 6.44
N ALA A 30 -2.41 3.10 5.41
CA ALA A 30 -3.78 3.63 5.42
C ALA A 30 -4.81 2.51 5.68
N LEU A 31 -4.68 1.36 5.01
CA LEU A 31 -5.53 0.19 5.26
C LEU A 31 -5.44 -0.32 6.71
N GLU A 32 -4.24 -0.43 7.27
CA GLU A 32 -4.07 -0.89 8.65
C GLU A 32 -4.70 0.09 9.66
N ILE A 33 -4.68 1.40 9.39
CA ILE A 33 -5.37 2.40 10.22
C ILE A 33 -6.88 2.22 10.08
N ALA A 34 -7.41 2.15 8.85
CA ALA A 34 -8.82 2.00 8.59
C ALA A 34 -9.42 0.71 9.20
N LEU A 35 -8.65 -0.39 9.19
CA LEU A 35 -9.06 -1.67 9.79
C LEU A 35 -8.96 -1.68 11.31
N SER A 36 -7.99 -0.97 11.90
CA SER A 36 -7.79 -0.97 13.36
C SER A 36 -8.51 0.15 14.09
N THR A 37 -8.74 1.27 13.43
CA THR A 37 -9.28 2.49 14.04
C THR A 37 -10.15 3.24 13.01
N PRO A 38 -11.25 2.62 12.53
CA PRO A 38 -12.07 3.18 11.45
C PRO A 38 -12.67 4.55 11.80
N SER A 39 -12.93 4.85 13.07
CA SER A 39 -13.43 6.15 13.53
C SER A 39 -12.45 7.33 13.32
N ARG A 40 -11.21 7.06 12.93
CA ARG A 40 -10.20 8.07 12.62
C ARG A 40 -10.06 8.33 11.11
N VAL A 41 -10.89 7.67 10.27
CA VAL A 41 -10.70 7.62 8.83
C VAL A 41 -12.00 7.89 8.09
N SER A 42 -12.09 9.03 7.43
CA SER A 42 -13.23 9.42 6.59
C SER A 42 -13.29 8.62 5.28
N SER A 43 -12.14 8.34 4.67
CA SER A 43 -12.01 7.46 3.49
C SER A 43 -10.55 7.06 3.24
N VAL A 44 -10.34 6.04 2.39
CA VAL A 44 -8.99 5.61 1.97
C VAL A 44 -8.84 5.61 0.45
N GLY A 45 -7.88 6.38 -0.05
CA GLY A 45 -7.40 6.35 -1.44
C GLY A 45 -6.13 5.50 -1.55
N LEU A 46 -6.21 4.39 -2.26
CA LEU A 46 -5.21 3.33 -2.25
C LEU A 46 -4.59 3.17 -3.63
N LEU A 47 -3.41 3.77 -3.83
CA LEU A 47 -2.70 3.78 -5.09
C LEU A 47 -1.70 2.61 -5.12
N ALA A 48 -1.94 1.61 -5.95
CA ALA A 48 -1.13 0.40 -6.03
C ALA A 48 -0.70 -0.14 -4.64
N PRO A 49 -1.64 -0.39 -3.71
CA PRO A 49 -1.30 -0.68 -2.32
C PRO A 49 -0.57 -2.01 -2.15
N ALA A 50 0.40 -2.05 -1.23
CA ALA A 50 1.12 -3.27 -0.89
C ALA A 50 0.24 -4.24 -0.11
N LEU A 51 -0.33 -5.23 -0.78
CA LEU A 51 -1.20 -6.25 -0.21
C LEU A 51 -0.45 -7.55 0.12
N ALA A 52 -1.05 -8.42 0.93
CA ALA A 52 -0.44 -9.70 1.25
C ALA A 52 -0.43 -10.65 0.06
N PHE A 53 0.73 -11.25 -0.22
CA PHE A 53 0.89 -12.20 -1.31
C PHE A 53 0.13 -13.51 -1.03
N ARG A 54 -0.71 -13.94 -1.96
CA ARG A 54 -1.40 -15.23 -1.92
C ARG A 54 -0.52 -16.39 -2.41
N ARG A 55 0.44 -16.10 -3.30
CA ARG A 55 1.38 -17.04 -3.94
C ARG A 55 2.82 -16.61 -3.66
N HIS A 56 3.79 -17.35 -4.17
CA HIS A 56 5.23 -17.05 -4.03
C HIS A 56 5.72 -16.98 -2.58
N ARG A 57 5.17 -17.84 -1.71
CA ARG A 57 5.48 -17.88 -0.28
C ARG A 57 6.57 -18.89 0.11
N GLY A 58 7.25 -19.48 -0.88
CA GLY A 58 8.28 -20.50 -0.65
C GLY A 58 9.45 -20.03 0.22
N PHE A 59 9.75 -18.72 0.21
CA PHE A 59 10.83 -18.14 1.00
C PHE A 59 10.40 -17.71 2.41
N VAL A 60 9.16 -17.93 2.83
CA VAL A 60 8.68 -17.54 4.17
C VAL A 60 9.57 -18.08 5.30
N PRO A 61 10.01 -19.37 5.31
CA PRO A 61 10.90 -19.87 6.36
C PRO A 61 12.21 -19.09 6.41
N LEU A 62 12.84 -18.85 5.25
CA LEU A 62 14.09 -18.10 5.15
C LEU A 62 13.92 -16.65 5.59
N VAL A 63 12.89 -15.96 5.06
CA VAL A 63 12.63 -14.56 5.39
C VAL A 63 12.27 -14.39 6.87
N ARG A 64 11.64 -15.38 7.49
CA ARG A 64 11.36 -15.37 8.93
C ARG A 64 12.63 -15.39 9.78
N MET A 65 13.70 -16.06 9.30
CA MET A 65 14.98 -16.09 9.97
C MET A 65 15.80 -14.81 9.79
N LEU A 66 15.54 -14.02 8.74
CA LEU A 66 16.24 -12.77 8.51
C LEU A 66 15.88 -11.75 9.60
N ARG A 67 16.91 -11.23 10.26
CA ARG A 67 16.77 -10.19 11.28
C ARG A 67 16.99 -8.83 10.65
N PRO A 68 15.98 -7.94 10.63
CA PRO A 68 16.13 -6.60 10.04
C PRO A 68 17.25 -5.78 10.71
N GLU A 69 17.58 -6.09 11.96
CA GLU A 69 18.65 -5.45 12.71
C GLU A 69 20.03 -5.64 12.08
N LEU A 70 20.21 -6.70 11.26
CA LEU A 70 21.43 -6.90 10.50
C LEU A 70 21.65 -5.80 9.45
N ALA A 71 20.59 -5.14 9.00
CA ALA A 71 20.67 -3.96 8.14
C ALA A 71 21.26 -2.72 8.85
N ALA A 72 21.49 -2.80 10.17
CA ALA A 72 22.26 -1.79 10.88
C ALA A 72 23.73 -1.74 10.41
N ILE A 73 24.27 -2.86 9.91
CA ILE A 73 25.60 -2.91 9.32
C ILE A 73 25.60 -2.06 8.04
N PRO A 74 26.50 -1.05 7.93
CA PRO A 74 26.58 -0.25 6.72
C PRO A 74 26.90 -1.12 5.50
N HIS A 75 26.07 -1.02 4.49
CA HIS A 75 26.33 -1.59 3.17
C HIS A 75 25.96 -0.53 2.13
N PRO A 76 26.89 -0.21 1.21
CA PRO A 76 26.64 0.85 0.24
C PRO A 76 25.62 0.39 -0.80
N ILE A 77 24.70 1.31 -1.12
CA ILE A 77 23.87 1.20 -2.33
C ILE A 77 24.41 2.21 -3.33
N ARG A 78 24.54 1.79 -4.58
CA ARG A 78 24.98 2.66 -5.67
C ARG A 78 23.78 3.46 -6.17
N ALA A 79 23.94 4.78 -6.31
CA ALA A 79 22.89 5.65 -6.84
C ALA A 79 22.41 5.22 -8.24
N SER A 80 23.31 4.71 -9.09
CA SER A 80 22.94 4.15 -10.40
C SER A 80 21.94 3.01 -10.29
N MET A 81 22.14 2.08 -9.36
CA MET A 81 21.21 0.97 -9.13
C MET A 81 19.84 1.48 -8.66
N VAL A 82 19.82 2.49 -7.80
CA VAL A 82 18.55 3.09 -7.33
C VAL A 82 17.84 3.79 -8.48
N ARG A 83 18.58 4.50 -9.33
CA ARG A 83 18.06 5.17 -10.53
C ARG A 83 17.43 4.19 -11.50
N ASP A 84 18.13 3.08 -11.80
CA ASP A 84 17.62 2.06 -12.71
C ASP A 84 16.30 1.47 -12.17
N ARG A 85 16.24 1.18 -10.86
CA ARG A 85 15.02 0.69 -10.20
C ARG A 85 13.91 1.73 -10.11
N PHE A 86 14.26 3.01 -10.03
CA PHE A 86 13.28 4.07 -10.05
C PHE A 86 12.50 4.10 -11.37
N TRP A 87 13.20 3.97 -12.51
CA TRP A 87 12.56 3.96 -13.81
C TRP A 87 11.63 2.75 -14.02
N GLU A 88 11.92 1.61 -13.41
CA GLU A 88 11.06 0.42 -13.48
C GLU A 88 9.68 0.62 -12.80
N LEU A 89 9.50 1.70 -12.02
CA LEU A 89 8.22 2.02 -11.40
C LEU A 89 7.20 2.63 -12.37
N PHE A 90 7.64 3.10 -13.54
CA PHE A 90 6.82 3.84 -14.49
C PHE A 90 6.57 3.04 -15.77
N ALA A 91 5.37 3.16 -16.31
CA ALA A 91 5.03 2.60 -17.61
C ALA A 91 5.64 3.46 -18.75
N ARG A 92 5.71 4.76 -18.55
CA ARG A 92 6.17 5.76 -19.51
C ARG A 92 7.22 6.68 -18.92
N PRO A 93 8.42 6.18 -18.59
CA PRO A 93 9.47 6.99 -17.98
C PRO A 93 9.86 8.22 -18.83
N GLU A 94 9.68 8.16 -20.14
CA GLU A 94 9.93 9.27 -21.08
C GLU A 94 9.02 10.49 -20.88
N ARG A 95 7.93 10.34 -20.14
CA ARG A 95 7.03 11.47 -19.78
C ARG A 95 7.53 12.28 -18.59
N LEU A 96 8.51 11.75 -17.87
CA LEU A 96 9.03 12.38 -16.66
C LEU A 96 10.29 13.20 -16.94
N ASP A 97 10.54 14.20 -16.09
CA ASP A 97 11.82 14.91 -16.11
C ASP A 97 12.96 13.92 -15.83
N PRO A 98 13.95 13.80 -16.73
CA PRO A 98 15.11 12.94 -16.51
C PRO A 98 15.83 13.21 -15.17
N ALA A 99 15.80 14.44 -14.66
CA ALA A 99 16.39 14.78 -13.37
C ALA A 99 15.64 14.16 -12.17
N ALA A 100 14.39 13.76 -12.35
CA ALA A 100 13.59 13.18 -11.25
C ALA A 100 14.23 11.91 -10.69
N ALA A 101 14.80 11.06 -11.54
CA ALA A 101 15.47 9.84 -11.10
C ALA A 101 16.76 10.11 -10.34
N ASP A 102 17.52 11.13 -10.73
CA ASP A 102 18.75 11.54 -10.03
C ASP A 102 18.40 12.07 -8.64
N ILE A 103 17.41 12.96 -8.54
CA ILE A 103 16.92 13.50 -7.28
C ILE A 103 16.40 12.37 -6.36
N ALA A 104 15.60 11.46 -6.90
CA ALA A 104 15.06 10.34 -6.13
C ALA A 104 16.18 9.38 -5.66
N ALA A 105 17.17 9.09 -6.51
CA ALA A 105 18.28 8.23 -6.18
C ALA A 105 19.18 8.84 -5.09
N ASP A 106 19.50 10.12 -5.22
CA ASP A 106 20.31 10.83 -4.24
C ASP A 106 19.62 10.92 -2.88
N GLU A 107 18.33 11.24 -2.87
CA GLU A 107 17.54 11.31 -1.64
C GLU A 107 17.39 9.93 -0.99
N PHE A 108 17.10 8.89 -1.78
CA PHE A 108 17.06 7.53 -1.27
C PHE A 108 18.40 7.13 -0.64
N CYS A 109 19.52 7.38 -1.33
CA CYS A 109 20.84 7.06 -0.82
C CYS A 109 21.18 7.87 0.45
N ARG A 110 20.75 9.15 0.52
CA ARG A 110 20.92 10.00 1.69
C ARG A 110 20.19 9.43 2.90
N ILE A 111 18.92 9.06 2.73
CA ILE A 111 18.09 8.45 3.79
C ILE A 111 18.66 7.09 4.19
N TYR A 112 19.04 6.27 3.20
CA TYR A 112 19.55 4.92 3.41
C TYR A 112 20.86 4.86 4.20
N ARG A 113 21.65 5.94 4.24
CA ARG A 113 22.84 6.04 5.12
C ARG A 113 22.47 5.92 6.60
N SER A 114 21.26 6.31 6.98
CA SER A 114 20.78 6.17 8.35
C SER A 114 20.57 4.71 8.74
N ARG A 115 21.13 4.30 9.86
CA ARG A 115 20.88 2.98 10.46
C ARG A 115 19.40 2.69 10.65
N GLY A 116 18.66 3.68 11.19
CA GLY A 116 17.24 3.55 11.46
C GLY A 116 16.42 3.34 10.18
N ALA A 117 16.75 4.10 9.12
CA ALA A 117 16.05 3.99 7.84
C ALA A 117 16.28 2.62 7.18
N ARG A 118 17.49 2.08 7.22
CA ARG A 118 17.77 0.72 6.71
C ARG A 118 16.97 -0.34 7.44
N ILE A 119 17.00 -0.31 8.78
CA ILE A 119 16.23 -1.26 9.60
C ILE A 119 14.73 -1.12 9.29
N ALA A 120 14.21 0.11 9.20
CA ALA A 120 12.80 0.36 8.89
C ALA A 120 12.41 -0.17 7.51
N PHE A 121 13.23 0.07 6.49
CA PHE A 121 13.00 -0.42 5.12
C PHE A 121 12.91 -1.95 5.08
N TYR A 122 13.93 -2.65 5.60
CA TYR A 122 13.94 -4.13 5.61
C TYR A 122 12.87 -4.73 6.51
N SER A 123 12.56 -4.09 7.65
CA SER A 123 11.46 -4.52 8.52
C SER A 123 10.12 -4.43 7.80
N SER A 124 9.90 -3.38 7.03
CA SER A 124 8.65 -3.16 6.31
C SER A 124 8.47 -4.17 5.18
N ALA A 125 9.49 -4.33 4.34
CA ALA A 125 9.49 -5.31 3.26
C ALA A 125 9.28 -6.74 3.81
N ARG A 126 10.01 -7.09 4.88
CA ARG A 126 9.87 -8.37 5.57
C ARG A 126 8.46 -8.58 6.10
N ASN A 127 7.88 -7.60 6.76
CA ASN A 127 6.56 -7.74 7.36
C ASN A 127 5.46 -7.87 6.31
N ILE A 128 5.52 -7.13 5.20
CA ILE A 128 4.60 -7.28 4.07
C ILE A 128 4.69 -8.70 3.49
N TYR A 129 5.91 -9.21 3.29
CA TYR A 129 6.11 -10.55 2.73
C TYR A 129 5.65 -11.65 3.69
N LEU A 130 5.89 -11.49 5.01
CA LEU A 130 5.51 -12.47 6.04
C LEU A 130 4.06 -12.40 6.44
N ASP A 131 3.33 -11.35 6.05
CA ASP A 131 1.93 -11.21 6.42
C ASP A 131 1.13 -12.41 5.91
N ALA A 132 0.40 -13.05 6.85
CA ALA A 132 -0.38 -14.23 6.52
C ALA A 132 -1.58 -13.82 5.65
N PRO A 133 -1.75 -14.41 4.45
CA PRO A 133 -2.89 -14.07 3.61
C PRO A 133 -4.21 -14.58 4.19
N TRP A 134 -4.21 -15.71 4.86
CA TRP A 134 -5.39 -16.44 5.35
C TRP A 134 -5.32 -16.76 6.85
N GLY A 135 -6.43 -17.21 7.43
CA GLY A 135 -6.64 -17.47 8.85
C GLY A 135 -7.39 -16.33 9.53
N GLU A 136 -7.78 -16.49 10.80
CA GLU A 136 -8.54 -15.47 11.55
C GLU A 136 -7.91 -14.07 11.52
N ARG A 137 -6.59 -14.00 11.56
CA ARG A 137 -5.81 -12.75 11.51
C ARG A 137 -5.15 -12.52 10.16
N GLY A 138 -5.52 -13.29 9.14
CA GLY A 138 -4.99 -13.16 7.80
C GLY A 138 -5.38 -11.83 7.16
N PHE A 139 -4.51 -11.29 6.31
CA PHE A 139 -4.74 -9.99 5.68
C PHE A 139 -6.09 -9.94 4.94
N TRP A 140 -6.37 -10.93 4.10
CA TRP A 140 -7.59 -10.94 3.27
C TRP A 140 -8.85 -11.14 4.11
N THR A 141 -8.75 -11.87 5.23
CA THR A 141 -9.86 -12.01 6.19
C THR A 141 -10.15 -10.68 6.87
N ARG A 142 -9.11 -9.95 7.31
CA ARG A 142 -9.26 -8.62 7.93
C ARG A 142 -9.72 -7.56 6.92
N LEU A 143 -9.26 -7.65 5.66
CA LEU A 143 -9.65 -6.70 4.62
C LEU A 143 -11.17 -6.73 4.37
N ALA A 144 -11.82 -7.89 4.52
CA ALA A 144 -13.27 -8.01 4.40
C ALA A 144 -14.04 -7.17 5.44
N ASP A 145 -13.39 -6.80 6.55
CA ASP A 145 -13.98 -5.94 7.61
C ASP A 145 -13.79 -4.43 7.34
N LEU A 146 -13.29 -4.03 6.15
CA LEU A 146 -13.11 -2.62 5.81
C LEU A 146 -14.45 -1.92 5.72
N ALA A 147 -14.72 -1.02 6.67
CA ALA A 147 -16.00 -0.35 6.83
C ALA A 147 -16.03 1.10 6.29
N VAL A 148 -14.87 1.68 5.98
CA VAL A 148 -14.77 3.05 5.49
C VAL A 148 -14.84 3.11 3.96
N PRO A 149 -15.31 4.22 3.35
CA PRO A 149 -15.26 4.41 1.91
C PRO A 149 -13.84 4.22 1.39
N ALA A 150 -13.69 3.42 0.33
CA ALA A 150 -12.38 3.09 -0.22
C ALA A 150 -12.36 3.11 -1.75
N LEU A 151 -11.26 3.59 -2.31
CA LEU A 151 -10.95 3.54 -3.73
C LEU A 151 -9.59 2.88 -3.91
N PHE A 152 -9.55 1.83 -4.74
CA PHE A 152 -8.30 1.20 -5.18
C PHE A 152 -7.97 1.65 -6.60
N VAL A 153 -6.78 2.17 -6.81
CA VAL A 153 -6.27 2.58 -8.13
C VAL A 153 -5.06 1.72 -8.49
N TRP A 154 -5.09 1.13 -9.65
CA TRP A 154 -4.05 0.23 -10.18
C TRP A 154 -3.50 0.80 -11.48
N GLY A 155 -2.20 0.60 -11.73
CA GLY A 155 -1.63 0.78 -13.05
C GLY A 155 -1.66 -0.55 -13.82
N ASP A 156 -2.05 -0.53 -15.09
CA ASP A 156 -2.12 -1.72 -15.93
C ASP A 156 -0.74 -2.33 -16.23
N GLN A 157 0.31 -1.50 -16.19
CA GLN A 157 1.70 -1.88 -16.43
C GLN A 157 2.56 -1.93 -15.16
N ASP A 158 1.93 -1.89 -13.97
CA ASP A 158 2.64 -2.00 -12.70
C ASP A 158 3.31 -3.37 -12.54
N GLN A 159 4.66 -3.38 -12.57
CA GLN A 159 5.47 -4.60 -12.42
C GLN A 159 5.71 -4.96 -10.95
N LEU A 160 5.53 -4.02 -10.02
CA LEU A 160 5.79 -4.24 -8.60
C LEU A 160 4.53 -4.74 -7.87
N VAL A 161 3.39 -4.14 -8.14
CA VAL A 161 2.08 -4.54 -7.61
C VAL A 161 1.09 -4.71 -8.77
N PRO A 162 1.12 -5.84 -9.47
CA PRO A 162 0.33 -6.06 -10.67
C PRO A 162 -1.17 -5.80 -10.46
N ALA A 163 -1.83 -5.17 -11.44
CA ALA A 163 -3.27 -4.91 -11.44
C ALA A 163 -4.13 -6.17 -11.22
N ALA A 164 -3.57 -7.36 -11.44
CA ALA A 164 -4.22 -8.63 -11.13
C ALA A 164 -4.61 -8.79 -9.64
N PHE A 165 -4.02 -8.01 -8.72
CA PHE A 165 -4.47 -7.94 -7.32
C PHE A 165 -5.89 -7.39 -7.18
N SER A 166 -6.39 -6.60 -8.14
CA SER A 166 -7.77 -6.10 -8.17
C SER A 166 -8.80 -7.24 -8.06
N ARG A 167 -8.54 -8.38 -8.70
CA ARG A 167 -9.41 -9.57 -8.62
C ARG A 167 -9.48 -10.12 -7.20
N HIS A 168 -8.35 -10.11 -6.48
CA HIS A 168 -8.32 -10.56 -5.10
C HIS A 168 -9.05 -9.59 -4.16
N VAL A 169 -9.00 -8.30 -4.44
CA VAL A 169 -9.77 -7.29 -3.70
C VAL A 169 -11.26 -7.47 -3.97
N ALA A 170 -11.67 -7.65 -5.23
CA ALA A 170 -13.06 -7.86 -5.61
C ALA A 170 -13.68 -9.13 -4.98
N GLU A 171 -12.87 -10.17 -4.73
CA GLU A 171 -13.33 -11.39 -4.05
C GLU A 171 -13.73 -11.15 -2.58
N VAL A 172 -13.10 -10.21 -1.90
CA VAL A 172 -13.35 -9.93 -0.46
C VAL A 172 -14.14 -8.65 -0.23
N LEU A 173 -14.08 -7.72 -1.17
CA LEU A 173 -14.80 -6.43 -1.16
C LEU A 173 -15.49 -6.23 -2.51
N PRO A 174 -16.57 -6.97 -2.81
CA PRO A 174 -17.20 -6.94 -4.14
C PRO A 174 -17.79 -5.60 -4.54
N SER A 175 -18.14 -4.75 -3.58
CA SER A 175 -18.75 -3.43 -3.82
C SER A 175 -17.75 -2.27 -3.74
N VAL A 176 -16.45 -2.55 -3.51
CA VAL A 176 -15.46 -1.49 -3.40
C VAL A 176 -15.13 -0.92 -4.78
N GLN A 177 -14.98 0.40 -4.84
CA GLN A 177 -14.58 1.06 -6.06
C GLN A 177 -13.14 0.72 -6.42
N GLN A 178 -12.92 0.25 -7.65
CA GLN A 178 -11.60 -0.05 -8.19
C GLN A 178 -11.47 0.54 -9.58
N VAL A 179 -10.32 1.14 -9.88
CA VAL A 179 -9.99 1.70 -11.19
C VAL A 179 -8.62 1.20 -11.61
N THR A 180 -8.50 0.74 -12.85
CA THR A 180 -7.21 0.45 -13.49
C THR A 180 -6.93 1.54 -14.51
N LEU A 181 -5.82 2.24 -14.35
CA LEU A 181 -5.36 3.27 -15.26
C LEU A 181 -4.52 2.64 -16.38
N GLU A 182 -4.84 2.96 -17.60
CA GLU A 182 -4.10 2.51 -18.78
C GLU A 182 -2.78 3.29 -18.93
N ASP A 183 -1.76 2.66 -19.49
CA ASP A 183 -0.43 3.25 -19.68
C ASP A 183 0.17 3.80 -18.35
N CYS A 184 -0.06 3.10 -17.26
CA CYS A 184 0.30 3.53 -15.91
C CYS A 184 1.09 2.42 -15.18
N GLY A 185 2.16 2.82 -14.51
CA GLY A 185 2.98 1.95 -13.67
C GLY A 185 2.58 2.00 -12.20
N HIS A 186 3.59 1.94 -11.32
CA HIS A 186 3.43 1.81 -9.87
C HIS A 186 3.08 3.13 -9.17
N VAL A 187 3.26 4.29 -9.82
CA VAL A 187 3.18 5.61 -9.19
C VAL A 187 2.15 6.50 -9.91
N PRO A 188 0.85 6.14 -9.90
CA PRO A 188 -0.19 6.82 -10.68
C PRO A 188 -0.26 8.33 -10.41
N GLN A 189 -0.03 8.77 -9.17
CA GLN A 189 -0.05 10.18 -8.78
C GLN A 189 1.05 11.02 -9.41
N VAL A 190 2.08 10.40 -9.95
CA VAL A 190 3.18 11.08 -10.66
C VAL A 190 3.03 10.91 -12.17
N GLU A 191 2.60 9.74 -12.62
CA GLU A 191 2.54 9.38 -14.03
C GLU A 191 1.28 9.92 -14.72
N LEU A 192 0.15 9.91 -14.02
CA LEU A 192 -1.16 10.39 -14.49
C LEU A 192 -1.84 11.27 -13.42
N PRO A 193 -1.23 12.44 -13.05
CA PRO A 193 -1.67 13.23 -11.91
C PRO A 193 -3.10 13.76 -12.05
N GLU A 194 -3.52 14.21 -13.24
CA GLU A 194 -4.87 14.74 -13.44
C GLU A 194 -5.93 13.66 -13.21
N GLN A 195 -5.73 12.47 -13.77
CA GLN A 195 -6.68 11.37 -13.63
C GLN A 195 -6.72 10.87 -12.19
N THR A 196 -5.55 10.71 -11.57
CA THR A 196 -5.43 10.25 -10.18
C THR A 196 -6.08 11.24 -9.22
N ASN A 197 -5.82 12.53 -9.39
CA ASN A 197 -6.42 13.57 -8.54
C ASN A 197 -7.93 13.66 -8.71
N ALA A 198 -8.45 13.54 -9.93
CA ALA A 198 -9.89 13.53 -10.17
C ALA A 198 -10.59 12.36 -9.45
N LEU A 199 -10.00 11.17 -9.48
CA LEU A 199 -10.50 9.99 -8.77
C LEU A 199 -10.48 10.19 -7.25
N LEU A 200 -9.40 10.74 -6.72
CA LEU A 200 -9.25 11.00 -5.28
C LEU A 200 -10.21 12.11 -4.79
N SER A 201 -10.38 13.17 -5.57
CA SER A 201 -11.36 14.22 -5.25
C SER A 201 -12.78 13.66 -5.20
N GLY A 202 -13.17 12.85 -6.20
CA GLY A 202 -14.48 12.20 -6.20
C GLY A 202 -14.71 11.26 -5.00
N LEU A 203 -13.65 10.56 -4.52
CA LEU A 203 -13.73 9.78 -3.29
C LEU A 203 -13.97 10.67 -2.07
N ILE A 204 -13.23 11.78 -1.95
CA ILE A 204 -13.34 12.71 -0.82
C ILE A 204 -14.71 13.33 -0.77
N ASP A 205 -15.21 13.85 -1.92
CA ASP A 205 -16.51 14.49 -2.03
C ASP A 205 -17.64 13.54 -1.63
N SER A 206 -17.63 12.32 -2.21
CA SER A 206 -18.65 11.30 -1.89
C SER A 206 -18.58 10.80 -0.43
N ALA A 207 -17.42 10.78 0.20
CA ALA A 207 -17.29 10.44 1.60
C ALA A 207 -17.81 11.56 2.50
N SER A 208 -17.57 12.82 2.14
CA SER A 208 -18.04 14.00 2.88
C SER A 208 -19.56 14.13 2.85
N GLU A 209 -20.21 13.77 1.75
CA GLU A 209 -21.66 13.79 1.61
C GLU A 209 -22.39 12.72 2.45
N ARG A 210 -21.72 11.58 2.75
CA ARG A 210 -22.35 10.48 3.51
C ARG A 210 -22.43 10.71 5.02
N GLY A 211 -21.70 11.67 5.57
CA GLY A 211 -21.53 11.84 7.01
C GLY A 211 -20.74 10.69 7.65
N PRO A 212 -20.53 10.71 8.99
CA PRO A 212 -19.80 9.67 9.69
C PRO A 212 -20.44 8.29 9.45
N ALA A 213 -19.61 7.31 9.10
CA ALA A 213 -20.05 5.97 8.74
C ALA A 213 -20.81 5.31 9.90
N GLU A 214 -22.08 4.95 9.68
CA GLU A 214 -22.75 4.02 10.58
C GLU A 214 -22.00 2.67 10.56
N PRO A 215 -21.81 2.01 11.72
CA PRO A 215 -21.13 0.73 11.78
C PRO A 215 -21.89 -0.29 10.92
N GLN A 216 -21.33 -0.66 9.79
CA GLN A 216 -21.92 -1.73 8.96
C GLN A 216 -21.97 -3.03 9.77
N ALA A 217 -23.14 -3.65 9.84
CA ALA A 217 -23.32 -4.95 10.48
C ALA A 217 -22.33 -5.96 9.88
N ARG A 218 -21.55 -6.63 10.74
CA ARG A 218 -20.56 -7.64 10.37
C ARG A 218 -21.13 -8.59 9.33
N GLN A 219 -20.61 -8.53 8.11
CA GLN A 219 -20.91 -9.56 7.12
C GLN A 219 -20.35 -10.89 7.64
N ARG A 220 -21.17 -11.94 7.56
CA ARG A 220 -20.77 -13.27 8.02
C ARG A 220 -19.47 -13.70 7.34
N PRO A 221 -18.53 -14.35 8.06
CA PRO A 221 -17.28 -14.79 7.49
C PRO A 221 -17.54 -15.69 6.28
N ILE A 222 -16.96 -15.31 5.14
CA ILE A 222 -16.99 -16.12 3.92
C ILE A 222 -16.18 -17.38 4.23
N SER A 223 -16.82 -18.55 4.21
CA SER A 223 -16.14 -19.83 4.37
C SER A 223 -15.32 -20.13 3.11
N PHE A 224 -14.03 -19.90 3.18
CA PHE A 224 -13.10 -20.27 2.12
C PHE A 224 -12.87 -21.79 2.18
N THR A 225 -13.67 -22.55 1.44
CA THR A 225 -13.34 -23.95 1.15
C THR A 225 -12.03 -23.99 0.36
N ARG A 226 -11.04 -24.69 0.92
CA ARG A 226 -9.81 -25.05 0.19
C ARG A 226 -10.21 -25.82 -1.07
N ARG A 227 -10.25 -25.17 -2.23
CA ARG A 227 -10.12 -25.92 -3.47
C ARG A 227 -8.67 -26.36 -3.55
N ALA A 228 -8.48 -27.67 -3.45
CA ALA A 228 -7.21 -28.32 -3.67
C ALA A 228 -6.69 -27.89 -5.05
N ALA A 229 -5.44 -27.45 -5.07
CA ALA A 229 -4.72 -27.21 -6.30
C ALA A 229 -4.50 -28.57 -6.99
N VAL A 230 -4.93 -28.71 -8.23
CA VAL A 230 -4.34 -29.59 -9.23
C VAL A 230 -3.34 -28.77 -10.02
#